data_5c6f80b66432cb0ebd640d6b73af46b3
#
_entry.id   5c6f80b66432cb0ebd640d6b73af46b3
#
_cell.length_a   1.000
_cell.length_b   1.000
_cell.length_c   1.000
_cell.angle_alpha   90.00
_cell.angle_beta   90.00
_cell.angle_gamma   90.00
#
_symmetry.space_group_name_H-M   'P 1'
#
loop_
_entity.id
_entity.type
_entity.pdbx_description
1 polymer ?
#
loop_
_entity_poly.entity_id
_entity_poly.type
_entity_poly.pdbx_seq_one_letter_code
_entity_poly.pdbx_strand_id
1 'polypeptide(L)' 'MACDARAVLLVTKQMEGTATNIARQRIELHCSLAVGHPGPHRDESEAQQWVVVEGRPSMNFRDESE' A
#
# COMPACT_ATOMS: atom_id res chain seq x y z
N MET A 1 -18.94 12.33 0.84
CA MET A 1 -18.70 10.91 0.86
C MET A 1 -17.21 10.64 0.70
N ALA A 2 -16.68 9.66 1.41
CA ALA A 2 -15.27 9.31 1.29
C ALA A 2 -15.04 8.44 0.05
N CYS A 3 -13.86 8.58 -0.54
CA CYS A 3 -13.41 7.72 -1.62
C CYS A 3 -13.34 6.28 -1.09
N ASP A 4 -13.84 5.32 -1.86
CA ASP A 4 -13.85 3.91 -1.46
C ASP A 4 -12.73 3.08 -2.10
N ALA A 5 -11.74 3.75 -2.67
CA ALA A 5 -10.60 3.06 -3.26
C ALA A 5 -9.80 2.31 -2.17
N ARG A 6 -9.33 1.12 -2.52
CA ARG A 6 -8.59 0.25 -1.61
C ARG A 6 -7.31 -0.22 -2.26
N ALA A 7 -6.34 -0.52 -1.40
CA ALA A 7 -5.08 -1.11 -1.83
C ALA A 7 -4.55 -2.01 -0.73
N VAL A 8 -3.43 -2.65 -0.98
CA VAL A 8 -2.77 -3.51 0.00
C VAL A 8 -1.34 -3.05 0.16
N LEU A 9 -0.90 -2.91 1.40
CA LEU A 9 0.49 -2.67 1.74
C LEU A 9 1.08 -3.98 2.26
N LEU A 10 2.12 -4.47 1.59
CA LEU A 10 2.88 -5.62 2.05
C LEU A 10 4.15 -5.11 2.72
N VAL A 11 4.28 -5.44 4.00
CA VAL A 11 5.48 -5.13 4.77
C VAL A 11 6.40 -6.34 4.67
N THR A 12 7.59 -6.15 4.12
CA THR A 12 8.55 -7.22 3.89
C THR A 12 9.79 -7.01 4.75
N LYS A 13 10.49 -8.10 5.00
CA LYS A 13 11.77 -8.05 5.70
C LYS A 13 12.71 -9.06 5.05
N GLN A 14 13.94 -8.63 4.81
CA GLN A 14 14.96 -9.52 4.33
C GLN A 14 15.42 -10.42 5.45
N MET A 15 15.49 -11.73 5.19
CA MET A 15 16.01 -12.67 6.16
C MET A 15 17.53 -12.53 6.25
N GLU A 16 18.02 -12.56 7.48
CA GLU A 16 19.45 -12.51 7.75
C GLU A 16 20.16 -13.68 7.09
N GLY A 17 21.23 -13.39 6.39
CA GLY A 17 22.01 -14.40 5.69
C GLY A 17 21.47 -14.88 4.36
N THR A 18 20.38 -14.26 3.89
CA THR A 18 19.79 -14.60 2.59
C THR A 18 19.49 -13.33 1.80
N ALA A 19 19.25 -13.49 0.50
CA ALA A 19 18.80 -12.39 -0.35
C ALA A 19 17.28 -12.40 -0.54
N THR A 20 16.57 -13.20 0.23
CA THR A 20 15.13 -13.39 0.08
C THR A 20 14.37 -12.49 1.04
N ASN A 21 13.45 -11.69 0.50
CA ASN A 21 12.51 -10.93 1.30
C ASN A 21 11.25 -11.76 1.52
N ILE A 22 10.71 -11.71 2.71
CA ILE A 22 9.44 -12.35 3.03
C ILE A 22 8.44 -11.31 3.47
N ALA A 23 7.18 -11.51 3.07
CA ALA A 23 6.09 -10.68 3.54
C ALA A 23 5.77 -11.06 4.98
N ARG A 24 5.86 -10.09 5.89
CA ARG A 24 5.60 -10.30 7.30
C ARG A 24 4.22 -9.84 7.72
N GLN A 25 3.68 -8.85 7.03
CA GLN A 25 2.41 -8.25 7.39
C GLN A 25 1.70 -7.76 6.14
N ARG A 26 0.40 -7.91 6.13
CA ARG A 26 -0.47 -7.37 5.09
C ARG A 26 -1.41 -6.37 5.73
N ILE A 27 -1.40 -5.15 5.21
CA ILE A 27 -2.24 -4.07 5.72
C ILE A 27 -3.17 -3.62 4.60
N GLU A 28 -4.48 -3.59 4.88
CA GLU A 28 -5.44 -3.02 3.94
C GLU A 28 -5.39 -1.51 4.01
N LEU A 29 -5.26 -0.88 2.85
CA LEU A 29 -5.25 0.57 2.72
C LEU A 29 -6.62 1.04 2.25
N HIS A 30 -7.09 2.12 2.84
CA HIS A 30 -8.35 2.76 2.50
C HIS A 30 -8.10 4.22 2.21
N CYS A 31 -8.56 4.69 1.04
CA CYS A 31 -8.42 6.10 0.69
C CYS A 31 -9.18 6.98 1.70
N SER A 32 -8.46 7.90 2.31
CA SER A 32 -9.05 8.83 3.29
C SER A 32 -9.51 10.15 2.67
N LEU A 33 -9.31 10.31 1.36
CA LEU A 33 -9.69 11.51 0.64
C LEU A 33 -11.16 11.47 0.23
N ALA A 34 -11.70 12.62 -0.19
CA ALA A 34 -13.08 12.69 -0.65
C ALA A 34 -13.24 12.03 -2.02
N VAL A 35 -14.42 11.50 -2.29
CA VAL A 35 -14.73 10.94 -3.60
C VAL A 35 -14.59 12.02 -4.68
N GLY A 36 -14.01 11.64 -5.82
CA GLY A 36 -13.80 12.56 -6.93
C GLY A 36 -12.59 13.49 -6.78
N HIS A 37 -11.74 13.26 -5.78
CA HIS A 37 -10.54 14.07 -5.57
C HIS A 37 -9.55 13.89 -6.73
N PRO A 38 -8.76 14.92 -7.06
CA PRO A 38 -7.69 14.78 -8.05
C PRO A 38 -6.47 14.06 -7.48
N GLY A 39 -5.67 13.46 -8.36
CA GLY A 39 -4.41 12.86 -8.00
C GLY A 39 -4.54 11.44 -7.42
N PRO A 40 -3.44 10.90 -6.89
CA PRO A 40 -3.43 9.54 -6.37
C PRO A 40 -4.28 9.40 -5.11
N HIS A 41 -4.72 8.17 -4.85
CA HIS A 41 -5.38 7.84 -3.60
C HIS A 41 -4.37 7.83 -2.46
N ARG A 42 -4.86 8.10 -1.27
CA ARG A 42 -3.99 8.18 -0.09
C ARG A 42 -4.70 7.66 1.15
N ASP A 43 -3.98 6.85 1.91
CA ASP A 43 -4.37 6.45 3.26
C ASP A 43 -3.48 7.20 4.25
N GLU A 44 -4.04 8.20 4.93
CA GLU A 44 -3.27 9.04 5.85
C GLU A 44 -2.84 8.27 7.10
N SER A 45 -3.64 7.30 7.54
CA SER A 45 -3.31 6.53 8.74
C SER A 45 -2.07 5.67 8.54
N GLU A 46 -1.79 5.25 7.31
CA GLU A 46 -0.63 4.42 6.98
C GLU A 46 0.45 5.21 6.23
N ALA A 47 0.18 6.49 5.91
CA ALA A 47 1.09 7.34 5.14
C ALA A 47 1.45 6.72 3.80
N GLN A 48 0.46 6.11 3.13
CA GLN A 48 0.64 5.44 1.85
C GLN A 48 -0.22 6.11 0.79
N GLN A 49 0.25 6.08 -0.44
CA GLN A 49 -0.54 6.54 -1.57
C GLN A 49 -0.34 5.58 -2.75
N TRP A 50 -1.36 5.54 -3.61
CA TRP A 50 -1.34 4.63 -4.76
C TRP A 50 -2.17 5.19 -5.90
N VAL A 51 -1.93 4.64 -7.09
CA VAL A 51 -2.69 4.97 -8.30
C VAL A 51 -3.38 3.70 -8.77
N VAL A 52 -4.65 3.80 -9.11
CA VAL A 52 -5.37 2.66 -9.68
C VAL A 52 -5.03 2.54 -11.16
N VAL A 53 -4.52 1.38 -11.54
CA VAL A 53 -4.23 1.04 -12.93
C VAL A 53 -5.14 -0.10 -13.33
N GLU A 54 -5.90 0.10 -14.42
CA GLU A 54 -6.82 -0.92 -14.90
C GLU A 54 -6.09 -2.22 -15.23
N GLY A 55 -6.64 -3.33 -14.77
CA GLY A 55 -6.06 -4.64 -14.97
C GLY A 55 -4.95 -5.02 -14.00
N ARG A 56 -4.62 -4.16 -13.03
CA ARG A 56 -3.59 -4.44 -12.04
C ARG A 56 -4.10 -4.18 -10.64
N PRO A 57 -3.73 -5.01 -9.67
CA PRO A 57 -4.06 -4.74 -8.26
C PRO A 57 -3.26 -3.55 -7.75
N SER A 58 -3.88 -2.75 -6.88
CA SER A 58 -3.21 -1.67 -6.18
C SER A 58 -2.46 -2.25 -4.99
N MET A 59 -1.14 -2.26 -5.06
CA MET A 59 -0.31 -2.91 -4.06
C MET A 59 0.95 -2.09 -3.82
N ASN A 60 1.21 -1.79 -2.56
CA ASN A 60 2.42 -1.09 -2.14
C ASN A 60 3.30 -2.05 -1.34
N PHE A 61 4.58 -1.76 -1.32
CA PHE A 61 5.56 -2.54 -0.57
C PHE A 61 6.34 -1.63 0.35
N ARG A 62 6.58 -2.10 1.56
CA ARG A 62 7.46 -1.43 2.51
C ARG A 62 8.47 -2.44 3.02
N ASP A 63 9.75 -2.14 2.84
CA ASP A 63 10.83 -3.00 3.31
C ASP A 63 11.29 -2.49 4.67
N GLU A 64 11.18 -3.33 5.69
CA GLU A 64 11.63 -3.02 7.05
C GLU A 64 13.02 -3.61 7.36
N SER A 65 13.71 -4.09 6.35
CA SER A 65 15.08 -4.57 6.50
C SER A 65 16.00 -3.42 6.88
N GLU A 66 16.94 -3.68 7.73
CA GLU A 66 17.96 -2.72 8.11
C GLU A 66 19.24 -2.95 7.32
#